data_d4554866bd7fe80f775ea3c8c09fb114
#
_entry.id   d4554866bd7fe80f775ea3c8c09fb114
#
_cell.length_a   1.000
_cell.length_b   1.000
_cell.length_c   1.000
_cell.angle_alpha   90.00
_cell.angle_beta   90.00
_cell.angle_gamma   90.00
#
_symmetry.space_group_name_H-M   'P 1'
#
loop_
_entity.id
_entity.type
_entity.pdbx_description
1 polymer ?
#
loop_
_entity_poly.entity_id
_entity_poly.type
_entity_poly.pdbx_seq_one_letter_code
_entity_poly.pdbx_strand_id
1 'polypeptide(L)'
;VIMNNEDYLHAYKFFEEKYDRLDVNDFDYFYIYSDFRWFASKLAKNLTKNEFCLAVIKPLIEKNKTVIVPTYTYTVEGVFEVSETPTRLGTLNSWILQQAKVCRSEHPLFSFAALGPGASLVENCGKSAFGKNSVHERLVGKRACVLHIGKPIHLANTLIHHVEQLCGATYRTNKCFKTKVYQNGKYLGTDYSAFLRRRDVKGHDFHFDLERAAQKLYKTKIPKEIGNPKNLSNITLCDYDKLGNFFVESFFNDHSIFLSKEFVQ
;
A
#
# COMPACT_ATOMS: atom_id res chain seq x y z
N VAL A 1 25.26 -4.73 -14.78
CA VAL A 1 25.95 -5.84 -14.11
C VAL A 1 25.08 -7.07 -14.26
N ILE A 2 25.54 -8.06 -15.06
CA ILE A 2 24.86 -9.36 -15.19
C ILE A 2 25.18 -10.08 -13.87
N MET A 3 24.16 -10.20 -13.02
CA MET A 3 24.26 -10.98 -11.79
C MET A 3 24.21 -12.47 -12.15
N ASN A 4 25.35 -13.13 -12.20
CA ASN A 4 25.47 -14.59 -12.30
C ASN A 4 25.34 -15.25 -10.91
N ASN A 5 24.31 -14.88 -10.15
CA ASN A 5 24.06 -15.47 -8.86
C ASN A 5 22.86 -16.43 -9.01
N GLU A 6 23.10 -17.73 -8.87
CA GLU A 6 22.06 -18.76 -8.98
C GLU A 6 20.91 -18.52 -7.99
N ASP A 7 21.22 -18.06 -6.77
CA ASP A 7 20.20 -17.74 -5.76
C ASP A 7 19.30 -16.57 -6.20
N TYR A 8 19.91 -15.54 -6.85
CA TYR A 8 19.13 -14.44 -7.41
C TYR A 8 18.18 -14.94 -8.51
N LEU A 9 18.70 -15.74 -9.44
CA LEU A 9 17.89 -16.27 -10.54
C LEU A 9 16.77 -17.19 -10.02
N HIS A 10 17.05 -17.97 -8.98
CA HIS A 10 16.06 -18.81 -8.31
C HIS A 10 14.94 -17.96 -7.68
N ALA A 11 15.30 -16.91 -6.93
CA ALA A 11 14.32 -16.00 -6.32
C ALA A 11 13.51 -15.26 -7.39
N TYR A 12 14.15 -14.74 -8.45
CA TYR A 12 13.50 -14.08 -9.57
C TYR A 12 12.46 -14.99 -10.23
N LYS A 13 12.86 -16.21 -10.64
CA LYS A 13 11.96 -17.18 -11.28
C LYS A 13 10.79 -17.59 -10.38
N PHE A 14 11.04 -17.71 -9.09
CA PHE A 14 9.99 -17.99 -8.12
C PHE A 14 8.88 -16.93 -8.16
N PHE A 15 9.23 -15.63 -8.11
CA PHE A 15 8.26 -14.56 -8.16
C PHE A 15 7.63 -14.41 -9.55
N GLU A 16 8.39 -14.56 -10.62
CA GLU A 16 7.89 -14.55 -12.00
C GLU A 16 6.78 -15.59 -12.18
N GLU A 17 7.03 -16.87 -11.80
CA GLU A 17 6.03 -17.96 -11.87
C GLU A 17 4.77 -17.65 -11.05
N LYS A 18 4.93 -17.08 -9.82
CA LYS A 18 3.77 -16.75 -8.99
C LYS A 18 2.95 -15.62 -9.60
N TYR A 19 3.60 -14.63 -10.17
CA TYR A 19 2.91 -13.52 -10.84
C TYR A 19 2.17 -13.99 -12.10
N ASP A 20 2.75 -14.88 -12.90
CA ASP A 20 2.09 -15.45 -14.07
C ASP A 20 0.82 -16.23 -13.68
N ARG A 21 0.86 -16.97 -12.57
CA ARG A 21 -0.31 -17.69 -12.04
C ARG A 21 -1.38 -16.79 -11.44
N LEU A 22 -1.07 -15.53 -11.16
CA LEU A 22 -2.01 -14.52 -10.64
C LEU A 22 -2.57 -13.62 -11.76
N ASP A 23 -2.27 -13.89 -13.04
CA ASP A 23 -2.72 -13.12 -14.19
C ASP A 23 -2.34 -11.63 -14.10
N VAL A 24 -1.10 -11.34 -13.67
CA VAL A 24 -0.61 -9.95 -13.50
C VAL A 24 -0.66 -9.12 -14.80
N ASN A 25 -0.76 -9.75 -15.96
CA ASN A 25 -0.87 -9.07 -17.24
C ASN A 25 -2.15 -8.24 -17.39
N ASP A 26 -3.20 -8.56 -16.62
CA ASP A 26 -4.47 -7.83 -16.61
C ASP A 26 -4.33 -6.42 -16.01
N PHE A 27 -3.23 -6.14 -15.30
CA PHE A 27 -3.03 -4.92 -14.54
C PHE A 27 -1.79 -4.16 -15.01
N ASP A 28 -1.82 -2.82 -14.85
CA ASP A 28 -0.71 -1.92 -15.16
C ASP A 28 -0.11 -1.30 -13.88
N TYR A 29 -0.90 -1.21 -12.79
CA TYR A 29 -0.51 -0.63 -11.51
C TYR A 29 -0.64 -1.66 -10.39
N PHE A 30 0.43 -1.84 -9.62
CA PHE A 30 0.53 -2.79 -8.52
C PHE A 30 0.76 -2.05 -7.21
N TYR A 31 -0.29 -1.90 -6.41
CA TYR A 31 -0.17 -1.35 -5.07
C TYR A 31 0.22 -2.47 -4.08
N ILE A 32 1.46 -2.45 -3.60
CA ILE A 32 2.08 -3.58 -2.91
C ILE A 32 2.17 -3.36 -1.40
N TYR A 33 1.69 -4.33 -0.65
CA TYR A 33 2.00 -4.56 0.76
C TYR A 33 2.87 -5.80 0.90
N SER A 34 3.95 -5.73 1.68
CA SER A 34 4.86 -6.87 1.83
C SER A 34 5.28 -7.14 3.26
N ASP A 35 5.45 -8.42 3.56
CA ASP A 35 6.19 -8.96 4.68
C ASP A 35 7.10 -10.08 4.16
N PHE A 36 8.38 -9.79 4.09
CA PHE A 36 9.34 -10.69 3.44
C PHE A 36 9.94 -11.75 4.35
N ARG A 37 9.55 -11.82 5.63
CA ARG A 37 10.19 -12.72 6.61
C ARG A 37 10.23 -14.18 6.15
N TRP A 38 9.12 -14.71 5.67
CA TRP A 38 9.08 -16.09 5.17
C TRP A 38 9.89 -16.23 3.87
N PHE A 39 9.65 -15.39 2.89
CA PHE A 39 10.31 -15.45 1.58
C PHE A 39 11.82 -15.27 1.71
N ALA A 40 12.28 -14.31 2.50
CA ALA A 40 13.70 -14.09 2.73
C ALA A 40 14.35 -15.31 3.40
N SER A 41 13.68 -15.95 4.36
CA SER A 41 14.21 -17.16 5.01
C SER A 41 14.39 -18.35 4.05
N LYS A 42 13.64 -18.38 2.94
CA LYS A 42 13.68 -19.49 1.96
C LYS A 42 14.48 -19.16 0.72
N LEU A 43 14.46 -17.91 0.27
CA LEU A 43 14.96 -17.51 -1.05
C LEU A 43 16.17 -16.56 -0.98
N ALA A 44 16.52 -16.01 0.20
CA ALA A 44 17.53 -14.95 0.29
C ALA A 44 18.76 -15.34 1.13
N LYS A 45 19.08 -16.64 1.27
CA LYS A 45 20.20 -17.08 2.12
C LYS A 45 21.53 -16.40 1.80
N ASN A 46 21.83 -16.24 0.51
CA ASN A 46 23.07 -15.64 0.00
C ASN A 46 22.81 -14.35 -0.79
N LEU A 47 21.60 -13.74 -0.65
CA LEU A 47 21.25 -12.51 -1.32
C LEU A 47 21.38 -11.32 -0.38
N THR A 48 21.91 -10.23 -0.91
CA THR A 48 21.78 -8.93 -0.26
C THR A 48 20.32 -8.47 -0.27
N LYS A 49 19.98 -7.54 0.61
CA LYS A 49 18.67 -6.90 0.63
C LYS A 49 18.29 -6.31 -0.75
N ASN A 50 19.25 -5.70 -1.45
CA ASN A 50 19.03 -5.12 -2.77
C ASN A 50 18.70 -6.18 -3.80
N GLU A 51 19.46 -7.26 -3.86
CA GLU A 51 19.23 -8.37 -4.78
C GLU A 51 17.87 -9.02 -4.55
N PHE A 52 17.50 -9.24 -3.31
CA PHE A 52 16.21 -9.84 -2.99
C PHE A 52 15.04 -8.93 -3.37
N CYS A 53 15.08 -7.64 -3.01
CA CYS A 53 14.02 -6.69 -3.42
C CYS A 53 13.93 -6.59 -4.95
N LEU A 54 15.08 -6.59 -5.64
CA LEU A 54 15.12 -6.60 -7.09
C LEU A 54 14.48 -7.87 -7.67
N ALA A 55 14.79 -9.05 -7.12
CA ALA A 55 14.19 -10.32 -7.57
C ALA A 55 12.67 -10.33 -7.43
N VAL A 56 12.13 -9.69 -6.38
CA VAL A 56 10.67 -9.56 -6.17
C VAL A 56 10.02 -8.64 -7.21
N ILE A 57 10.66 -7.51 -7.54
CA ILE A 57 10.01 -6.43 -8.32
C ILE A 57 10.32 -6.50 -9.81
N LYS A 58 11.50 -6.97 -10.18
CA LYS A 58 11.97 -7.01 -11.57
C LYS A 58 11.02 -7.74 -12.51
N PRO A 59 10.39 -8.89 -12.16
CA PRO A 59 9.42 -9.55 -13.05
C PRO A 59 8.22 -8.66 -13.44
N LEU A 60 7.81 -7.74 -12.55
CA LEU A 60 6.75 -6.77 -12.85
C LEU A 60 7.28 -5.62 -13.73
N ILE A 61 8.47 -5.09 -13.42
CA ILE A 61 9.08 -3.99 -14.20
C ILE A 61 9.39 -4.42 -15.64
N GLU A 62 9.90 -5.63 -15.84
CA GLU A 62 10.18 -6.18 -17.18
C GLU A 62 8.91 -6.41 -18.01
N LYS A 63 7.77 -6.62 -17.35
CA LYS A 63 6.44 -6.64 -17.99
C LYS A 63 5.85 -5.23 -18.16
N ASN A 64 6.66 -4.18 -18.01
CA ASN A 64 6.26 -2.77 -18.16
C ASN A 64 5.17 -2.34 -17.16
N LYS A 65 5.18 -2.89 -15.93
CA LYS A 65 4.22 -2.56 -14.87
C LYS A 65 4.75 -1.45 -13.97
N THR A 66 3.84 -0.73 -13.33
CA THR A 66 4.14 0.28 -12.31
C THR A 66 3.88 -0.29 -10.93
N VAL A 67 4.91 -0.26 -10.10
CA VAL A 67 4.84 -0.68 -8.69
C VAL A 67 4.66 0.54 -7.82
N ILE A 68 3.71 0.49 -6.90
CA ILE A 68 3.41 1.54 -5.92
C ILE A 68 3.49 0.92 -4.52
N VAL A 69 4.23 1.55 -3.62
CA VAL A 69 4.35 1.12 -2.23
C VAL A 69 4.04 2.27 -1.27
N PRO A 70 3.45 2.00 -0.10
CA PRO A 70 3.34 3.00 0.94
C PRO A 70 4.72 3.37 1.48
N THR A 71 4.99 4.66 1.66
CA THR A 71 6.27 5.16 2.22
C THR A 71 6.05 6.12 3.39
N TYR A 72 5.11 5.73 4.26
CA TYR A 72 4.65 6.56 5.37
C TYR A 72 5.78 6.95 6.32
N THR A 73 5.74 8.21 6.75
CA THR A 73 6.72 8.75 7.71
C THR A 73 6.08 9.07 9.05
N TYR A 74 4.73 9.20 9.07
CA TYR A 74 3.96 9.64 10.24
C TYR A 74 4.44 10.98 10.81
N THR A 75 4.94 11.87 9.94
CA THR A 75 5.41 13.20 10.32
C THR A 75 4.24 14.14 10.50
N VAL A 76 3.90 14.48 11.74
CA VAL A 76 2.77 15.34 12.10
C VAL A 76 3.18 16.78 12.38
N GLU A 77 4.47 17.03 12.56
CA GLU A 77 5.11 18.33 12.79
C GLU A 77 6.56 18.32 12.30
N GLY A 78 7.21 19.49 12.26
CA GLY A 78 8.58 19.60 11.76
C GLY A 78 8.64 19.69 10.24
N VAL A 79 9.57 18.98 9.62
CA VAL A 79 9.85 19.05 8.18
C VAL A 79 9.72 17.67 7.52
N PHE A 80 9.09 17.65 6.37
CA PHE A 80 9.07 16.53 5.44
C PHE A 80 9.63 17.00 4.09
N GLU A 81 10.81 16.50 3.73
CA GLU A 81 11.37 16.65 2.37
C GLU A 81 11.05 15.39 1.57
N VAL A 82 10.34 15.57 0.46
CA VAL A 82 9.79 14.46 -0.33
C VAL A 82 10.88 13.50 -0.79
N SER A 83 12.01 14.01 -1.27
CA SER A 83 13.11 13.20 -1.80
C SER A 83 13.97 12.53 -0.71
N GLU A 84 14.05 13.11 0.49
CA GLU A 84 15.08 12.74 1.47
C GLU A 84 14.52 12.04 2.72
N THR A 85 13.29 12.41 3.15
CA THR A 85 12.74 11.89 4.39
C THR A 85 12.53 10.36 4.30
N PRO A 86 13.20 9.56 5.14
CA PRO A 86 13.09 8.10 5.07
C PRO A 86 11.70 7.63 5.49
N THR A 87 11.25 6.50 4.94
CA THR A 87 10.04 5.83 5.42
C THR A 87 10.31 5.09 6.73
N ARG A 88 9.27 4.95 7.57
CA ARG A 88 9.27 4.08 8.75
C ARG A 88 8.76 2.66 8.45
N LEU A 89 8.43 2.38 7.20
CA LEU A 89 7.93 1.08 6.77
C LEU A 89 9.07 0.15 6.33
N GLY A 90 8.67 -1.08 6.00
CA GLY A 90 9.55 -2.23 5.80
C GLY A 90 10.58 -2.14 4.66
N THR A 91 11.16 -3.32 4.39
CA THR A 91 12.32 -3.48 3.50
C THR A 91 12.07 -3.01 2.08
N LEU A 92 10.97 -3.43 1.45
CA LEU A 92 10.65 -3.03 0.07
C LEU A 92 10.40 -1.53 -0.04
N ASN A 93 9.67 -0.97 0.92
CA ASN A 93 9.30 0.44 0.97
C ASN A 93 10.53 1.35 1.04
N SER A 94 11.50 0.99 1.88
CA SER A 94 12.79 1.70 1.98
C SER A 94 13.64 1.53 0.73
N TRP A 95 13.64 0.32 0.14
CA TRP A 95 14.43 0.01 -1.04
C TRP A 95 13.93 0.78 -2.28
N ILE A 96 12.61 0.86 -2.48
CA ILE A 96 12.02 1.60 -3.61
C ILE A 96 12.42 3.08 -3.59
N LEU A 97 12.48 3.72 -2.40
CA LEU A 97 12.90 5.12 -2.27
C LEU A 97 14.35 5.39 -2.71
N GLN A 98 15.17 4.35 -2.81
CA GLN A 98 16.58 4.45 -3.23
C GLN A 98 16.77 4.22 -4.73
N GLN A 99 15.69 3.93 -5.46
CA GLN A 99 15.81 3.62 -6.89
C GLN A 99 15.87 4.89 -7.74
N ALA A 100 16.67 4.84 -8.80
CA ALA A 100 16.65 5.88 -9.81
C ALA A 100 15.26 5.99 -10.45
N LYS A 101 14.79 7.21 -10.73
CA LYS A 101 13.49 7.50 -11.34
C LYS A 101 12.28 7.12 -10.46
N VAL A 102 12.47 6.97 -9.15
CA VAL A 102 11.34 6.85 -8.22
C VAL A 102 10.58 8.17 -8.15
N CYS A 103 9.25 8.08 -8.25
CA CYS A 103 8.34 9.19 -7.92
C CYS A 103 7.81 9.00 -6.51
N ARG A 104 7.59 10.10 -5.76
CA ARG A 104 7.01 10.04 -4.41
C ARG A 104 5.97 11.12 -4.22
N SER A 105 4.86 10.79 -3.57
CA SER A 105 3.82 11.76 -3.24
C SER A 105 4.22 12.64 -2.05
N GLU A 106 3.64 13.84 -2.01
CA GLU A 106 4.05 14.93 -1.13
C GLU A 106 3.41 14.86 0.27
N HIS A 107 2.56 13.86 0.55
CA HIS A 107 1.84 13.82 1.82
C HIS A 107 2.73 13.35 2.99
N PRO A 108 2.94 14.20 4.05
CA PRO A 108 3.94 13.94 5.09
C PRO A 108 3.62 12.75 6.00
N LEU A 109 2.35 12.33 6.10
CA LEU A 109 1.96 11.16 6.88
C LEU A 109 1.92 9.89 6.03
N PHE A 110 1.23 9.99 4.87
CA PHE A 110 0.83 8.88 4.03
C PHE A 110 1.36 9.04 2.61
N SER A 111 2.69 9.25 2.48
CA SER A 111 3.29 9.28 1.14
C SER A 111 3.34 7.89 0.51
N PHE A 112 3.36 7.88 -0.81
CA PHE A 112 3.53 6.67 -1.64
C PHE A 112 4.71 6.88 -2.56
N ALA A 113 5.48 5.82 -2.81
CA ALA A 113 6.51 5.83 -3.83
C ALA A 113 6.12 4.89 -4.97
N ALA A 114 6.45 5.29 -6.19
CA ALA A 114 6.16 4.52 -7.39
C ALA A 114 7.40 4.38 -8.28
N LEU A 115 7.50 3.23 -8.94
CA LEU A 115 8.55 2.91 -9.90
C LEU A 115 7.91 2.23 -11.12
N GLY A 116 8.26 2.65 -12.32
CA GLY A 116 7.75 2.12 -13.58
C GLY A 116 7.12 3.19 -14.47
N PRO A 117 6.51 2.81 -15.60
CA PRO A 117 6.07 3.77 -16.63
C PRO A 117 5.02 4.78 -16.17
N GLY A 118 4.13 4.37 -15.25
CA GLY A 118 3.08 5.22 -14.70
C GLY A 118 3.43 5.82 -13.33
N ALA A 119 4.71 5.88 -12.93
CA ALA A 119 5.13 6.32 -11.60
C ALA A 119 4.69 7.74 -11.25
N SER A 120 4.58 8.64 -12.23
CA SER A 120 4.11 10.02 -12.03
C SER A 120 2.66 10.13 -11.51
N LEU A 121 1.89 9.03 -11.51
CA LEU A 121 0.55 9.00 -10.93
C LEU A 121 0.54 9.44 -9.46
N VAL A 122 1.61 9.20 -8.70
CA VAL A 122 1.68 9.56 -7.28
C VAL A 122 2.13 11.00 -7.02
N GLU A 123 2.60 11.73 -8.04
CA GLU A 123 3.09 13.11 -7.91
C GLU A 123 1.96 14.13 -8.04
N ASN A 124 2.16 15.31 -7.45
CA ASN A 124 1.20 16.41 -7.49
C ASN A 124 -0.22 16.00 -7.06
N CYS A 125 -0.30 15.19 -6.03
CA CYS A 125 -1.56 14.79 -5.42
C CYS A 125 -2.18 15.94 -4.61
N GLY A 126 -3.44 15.75 -4.20
CA GLY A 126 -4.09 16.66 -3.25
C GLY A 126 -3.43 16.62 -1.87
N LYS A 127 -3.71 17.62 -1.06
CA LYS A 127 -3.17 17.74 0.31
C LYS A 127 -3.90 16.88 1.33
N SER A 128 -5.01 16.23 0.95
CA SER A 128 -5.64 15.19 1.75
C SER A 128 -5.03 13.83 1.45
N ALA A 129 -4.73 13.05 2.48
CA ALA A 129 -4.19 11.70 2.32
C ALA A 129 -5.12 10.76 1.55
N PHE A 130 -6.41 10.97 1.69
CA PHE A 130 -7.49 10.16 1.12
C PHE A 130 -8.53 11.05 0.47
N GLY A 131 -9.51 10.46 -0.27
CA GLY A 131 -10.54 11.20 -0.98
C GLY A 131 -10.02 11.85 -2.26
N LYS A 132 -10.58 13.03 -2.60
CA LYS A 132 -10.34 13.71 -3.87
C LYS A 132 -8.87 14.00 -4.14
N ASN A 133 -8.42 13.63 -5.35
CA ASN A 133 -7.07 13.81 -5.85
C ASN A 133 -5.96 13.14 -5.00
N SER A 134 -6.33 12.16 -4.15
CA SER A 134 -5.36 11.29 -3.49
C SER A 134 -4.81 10.22 -4.44
N VAL A 135 -3.71 9.56 -4.07
CA VAL A 135 -3.19 8.40 -4.81
C VAL A 135 -4.26 7.32 -4.97
N HIS A 136 -5.07 7.10 -3.93
CA HIS A 136 -6.16 6.13 -3.96
C HIS A 136 -7.22 6.46 -5.00
N GLU A 137 -7.69 7.72 -5.08
CA GLU A 137 -8.65 8.12 -6.10
C GLU A 137 -8.09 8.01 -7.51
N ARG A 138 -6.81 8.35 -7.69
CA ARG A 138 -6.16 8.27 -9.00
C ARG A 138 -5.99 6.85 -9.53
N LEU A 139 -6.05 5.85 -8.66
CA LEU A 139 -6.03 4.44 -9.04
C LEU A 139 -7.41 3.90 -9.45
N VAL A 140 -8.50 4.55 -9.02
CA VAL A 140 -9.86 4.16 -9.42
C VAL A 140 -10.03 4.27 -10.94
N GLY A 141 -10.62 3.26 -11.54
CA GLY A 141 -10.82 3.17 -13.00
C GLY A 141 -9.54 2.90 -13.78
N LYS A 142 -8.39 2.66 -13.12
CA LYS A 142 -7.16 2.19 -13.75
C LYS A 142 -7.13 0.67 -13.75
N ARG A 143 -6.32 0.10 -14.63
CA ARG A 143 -5.99 -1.33 -14.54
C ARG A 143 -5.03 -1.54 -13.35
N ALA A 144 -5.57 -1.41 -12.14
CA ALA A 144 -4.82 -1.46 -10.90
C ALA A 144 -5.20 -2.68 -10.05
N CYS A 145 -4.26 -3.19 -9.28
CA CYS A 145 -4.50 -4.22 -8.27
C CYS A 145 -3.79 -3.89 -6.96
N VAL A 146 -4.29 -4.50 -5.88
CA VAL A 146 -3.60 -4.58 -4.60
C VAL A 146 -2.93 -5.94 -4.52
N LEU A 147 -1.61 -5.94 -4.31
CA LEU A 147 -0.79 -7.14 -4.21
C LEU A 147 -0.22 -7.25 -2.79
N HIS A 148 -0.59 -8.30 -2.09
CA HIS A 148 -0.05 -8.66 -0.78
C HIS A 148 0.98 -9.78 -0.92
N ILE A 149 2.21 -9.56 -0.46
CA ILE A 149 3.30 -10.55 -0.49
C ILE A 149 3.68 -10.89 0.95
N GLY A 150 3.29 -12.07 1.43
CA GLY A 150 3.55 -12.52 2.80
C GLY A 150 2.82 -11.71 3.86
N LYS A 151 1.82 -10.95 3.48
CA LYS A 151 1.06 -10.12 4.40
C LYS A 151 -0.44 -10.32 4.19
N PRO A 152 -1.16 -10.87 5.16
CA PRO A 152 -2.61 -11.03 5.07
C PRO A 152 -3.33 -9.68 4.88
N ILE A 153 -4.43 -9.68 4.13
CA ILE A 153 -5.18 -8.46 3.77
C ILE A 153 -5.64 -7.69 5.02
N HIS A 154 -6.04 -8.40 6.09
CA HIS A 154 -6.51 -7.76 7.33
C HIS A 154 -5.43 -7.01 8.11
N LEU A 155 -4.15 -7.28 7.84
CA LEU A 155 -3.04 -6.62 8.54
C LEU A 155 -2.56 -5.33 7.87
N ALA A 156 -2.92 -5.09 6.61
CA ALA A 156 -2.55 -3.86 5.92
C ALA A 156 -3.42 -3.62 4.69
N ASN A 157 -4.25 -2.60 4.74
CA ASN A 157 -4.98 -2.13 3.55
C ASN A 157 -5.47 -0.70 3.77
N THR A 158 -4.72 0.31 3.32
CA THR A 158 -5.10 1.72 3.50
C THR A 158 -6.14 2.22 2.51
N LEU A 159 -6.50 1.45 1.48
CA LEU A 159 -7.66 1.73 0.62
C LEU A 159 -8.93 1.91 1.47
N ILE A 160 -9.03 1.21 2.59
CA ILE A 160 -10.15 1.35 3.52
C ILE A 160 -10.30 2.76 4.05
N HIS A 161 -9.21 3.46 4.34
CA HIS A 161 -9.31 4.84 4.84
C HIS A 161 -9.81 5.80 3.77
N HIS A 162 -9.53 5.51 2.50
CA HIS A 162 -10.14 6.22 1.38
C HIS A 162 -11.65 5.92 1.30
N VAL A 163 -12.05 4.66 1.43
CA VAL A 163 -13.46 4.25 1.48
C VAL A 163 -14.19 4.89 2.66
N GLU A 164 -13.61 4.85 3.87
CA GLU A 164 -14.18 5.49 5.07
C GLU A 164 -14.40 6.99 4.87
N GLN A 165 -13.48 7.68 4.18
CA GLN A 165 -13.63 9.11 3.86
C GLN A 165 -14.73 9.34 2.83
N LEU A 166 -14.81 8.54 1.78
CA LEU A 166 -15.87 8.65 0.76
C LEU A 166 -17.25 8.36 1.34
N CYS A 167 -17.35 7.38 2.24
CA CYS A 167 -18.61 6.99 2.88
C CYS A 167 -18.98 7.86 4.08
N GLY A 168 -18.13 8.79 4.52
CA GLY A 168 -18.41 9.69 5.63
C GLY A 168 -18.44 9.00 6.99
N ALA A 169 -17.47 8.10 7.26
CA ALA A 169 -17.38 7.37 8.53
C ALA A 169 -17.36 8.32 9.74
N THR A 170 -18.40 8.27 10.60
CA THR A 170 -18.60 9.23 11.70
C THR A 170 -17.60 9.10 12.86
N TYR A 171 -16.95 7.95 12.96
CA TYR A 171 -15.86 7.68 13.92
C TYR A 171 -14.47 8.22 13.44
N ARG A 172 -14.44 8.96 12.34
CA ARG A 172 -13.27 9.65 11.81
C ARG A 172 -13.49 11.14 11.70
N THR A 173 -12.40 11.89 11.63
CA THR A 173 -12.40 13.34 11.41
C THR A 173 -11.20 13.76 10.59
N ASN A 174 -11.34 14.81 9.80
CA ASN A 174 -10.21 15.43 9.12
C ASN A 174 -9.31 16.14 10.15
N LYS A 175 -8.02 15.84 10.09
CA LYS A 175 -7.01 16.48 10.94
C LYS A 175 -5.89 17.05 10.09
N CYS A 176 -5.63 18.34 10.24
CA CYS A 176 -4.50 19.02 9.60
C CYS A 176 -3.23 18.86 10.45
N PHE A 177 -2.08 18.90 9.77
CA PHE A 177 -0.76 18.75 10.38
C PHE A 177 0.05 20.03 10.25
N LYS A 178 0.97 20.23 11.20
CA LYS A 178 1.87 21.41 11.23
C LYS A 178 3.19 21.15 10.48
N THR A 179 3.28 20.06 9.74
CA THR A 179 4.47 19.67 9.00
C THR A 179 4.72 20.60 7.83
N LYS A 180 5.91 21.17 7.74
CA LYS A 180 6.37 21.93 6.59
C LYS A 180 6.82 20.96 5.51
N VAL A 181 6.20 20.99 4.35
CA VAL A 181 6.51 20.08 3.24
C VAL A 181 7.37 20.80 2.23
N TYR A 182 8.46 20.15 1.83
CA TYR A 182 9.37 20.61 0.78
C TYR A 182 9.60 19.53 -0.26
N GLN A 183 9.92 19.94 -1.48
CA GLN A 183 10.38 19.08 -2.56
C GLN A 183 11.53 19.76 -3.28
N ASN A 184 12.71 19.17 -3.25
CA ASN A 184 13.94 19.73 -3.80
C ASN A 184 14.19 21.17 -3.30
N GLY A 185 14.00 21.39 -2.00
CA GLY A 185 14.14 22.70 -1.35
C GLY A 185 12.99 23.69 -1.61
N LYS A 186 12.04 23.38 -2.49
CA LYS A 186 10.87 24.23 -2.73
C LYS A 186 9.78 23.96 -1.69
N TYR A 187 9.31 24.99 -1.01
CA TYR A 187 8.23 24.90 -0.02
C TYR A 187 6.87 24.65 -0.70
N LEU A 188 6.14 23.61 -0.26
CA LEU A 188 4.85 23.20 -0.79
C LEU A 188 3.67 23.52 0.12
N GLY A 189 3.91 23.87 1.40
CA GLY A 189 2.88 24.27 2.36
C GLY A 189 2.88 23.46 3.67
N THR A 190 1.87 23.75 4.51
CA THR A 190 1.62 23.09 5.81
C THR A 190 0.16 22.63 5.96
N ASP A 191 -0.63 22.70 4.91
CA ASP A 191 -2.08 22.46 4.91
C ASP A 191 -2.44 21.02 4.49
N TYR A 192 -1.56 20.08 4.81
CA TYR A 192 -1.82 18.65 4.59
C TYR A 192 -2.72 18.08 5.68
N SER A 193 -3.65 17.22 5.29
CA SER A 193 -4.65 16.63 6.19
C SER A 193 -4.87 15.14 5.93
N ALA A 194 -5.39 14.45 6.92
CA ALA A 194 -5.85 13.07 6.77
C ALA A 194 -7.12 12.81 7.57
N PHE A 195 -7.94 11.89 7.08
CA PHE A 195 -9.16 11.43 7.74
C PHE A 195 -8.81 10.35 8.76
N LEU A 196 -8.64 10.76 10.01
CA LEU A 196 -8.12 9.92 11.10
C LEU A 196 -9.23 9.54 12.09
N ARG A 197 -9.02 8.42 12.78
CA ARG A 197 -9.92 8.00 13.86
C ARG A 197 -10.02 9.07 14.94
N ARG A 198 -11.24 9.31 15.40
CA ARG A 198 -11.50 10.20 16.52
C ARG A 198 -10.93 9.61 17.81
N ARG A 199 -10.31 10.46 18.61
CA ARG A 199 -9.78 10.12 19.95
C ARG A 199 -10.39 11.00 21.05
N ASP A 200 -11.28 11.89 20.66
CA ASP A 200 -11.93 12.89 21.48
C ASP A 200 -13.26 12.44 22.07
N VAL A 201 -13.75 11.25 21.70
CA VAL A 201 -15.02 10.72 22.16
C VAL A 201 -14.77 9.81 23.37
N LYS A 202 -15.10 10.31 24.57
CA LYS A 202 -14.96 9.57 25.83
C LYS A 202 -15.76 8.24 25.77
N GLY A 203 -15.10 7.16 26.20
CA GLY A 203 -15.72 5.82 26.23
C GLY A 203 -15.72 5.05 24.91
N HIS A 204 -15.27 5.67 23.82
CA HIS A 204 -15.17 5.01 22.51
C HIS A 204 -13.71 4.91 22.07
N ASP A 205 -13.21 3.69 21.99
CA ASP A 205 -11.91 3.37 21.40
C ASP A 205 -12.15 2.71 20.05
N PHE A 206 -12.08 3.51 19.00
CA PHE A 206 -12.30 3.08 17.62
C PHE A 206 -11.05 2.37 17.08
N HIS A 207 -10.73 1.20 17.61
CA HIS A 207 -9.64 0.39 17.08
C HIS A 207 -9.97 -0.13 15.68
N PHE A 208 -9.05 0.12 14.77
CA PHE A 208 -9.10 -0.42 13.41
C PHE A 208 -8.86 -1.93 13.44
N ASP A 209 -9.77 -2.66 12.80
CA ASP A 209 -9.70 -4.10 12.65
C ASP A 209 -10.38 -4.50 11.33
N LEU A 210 -9.67 -5.27 10.51
CA LEU A 210 -10.17 -5.74 9.22
C LEU A 210 -10.56 -7.21 9.21
N GLU A 211 -10.47 -7.91 10.34
CA GLU A 211 -10.69 -9.35 10.37
C GLU A 211 -12.09 -9.73 9.85
N ARG A 212 -13.13 -9.02 10.32
CA ARG A 212 -14.51 -9.26 9.89
C ARG A 212 -14.71 -9.00 8.39
N ALA A 213 -14.16 -7.90 7.88
CA ALA A 213 -14.23 -7.56 6.47
C ALA A 213 -13.44 -8.58 5.60
N ALA A 214 -12.24 -8.98 6.03
CA ALA A 214 -11.43 -9.96 5.35
C ALA A 214 -12.11 -11.34 5.29
N GLN A 215 -12.74 -11.79 6.38
CA GLN A 215 -13.50 -13.06 6.39
C GLN A 215 -14.65 -13.05 5.37
N LYS A 216 -15.34 -11.92 5.19
CA LYS A 216 -16.36 -11.76 4.14
C LYS A 216 -15.72 -11.72 2.75
N LEU A 217 -14.61 -11.00 2.59
CA LEU A 217 -13.90 -10.86 1.32
C LEU A 217 -13.41 -12.22 0.78
N TYR A 218 -12.84 -13.07 1.64
CA TYR A 218 -12.38 -14.40 1.24
C TYR A 218 -13.49 -15.38 0.84
N LYS A 219 -14.77 -15.04 1.08
CA LYS A 219 -15.93 -15.79 0.57
C LYS A 219 -16.30 -15.37 -0.86
N THR A 220 -15.69 -14.32 -1.38
CA THR A 220 -15.89 -13.85 -2.76
C THR A 220 -14.82 -14.43 -3.70
N LYS A 221 -14.94 -14.11 -4.99
CA LYS A 221 -13.91 -14.42 -6.01
C LYS A 221 -12.93 -13.25 -6.24
N ILE A 222 -12.94 -12.21 -5.38
CA ILE A 222 -12.09 -11.04 -5.55
C ILE A 222 -10.62 -11.38 -5.25
N PRO A 223 -10.27 -12.02 -4.11
CA PRO A 223 -8.90 -12.42 -3.87
C PRO A 223 -8.50 -13.62 -4.74
N LYS A 224 -7.44 -13.48 -5.52
CA LYS A 224 -6.68 -14.59 -6.08
C LYS A 224 -5.47 -14.82 -5.16
N GLU A 225 -5.34 -16.01 -4.58
CA GLU A 225 -4.29 -16.29 -3.60
C GLU A 225 -3.49 -17.54 -3.96
N ILE A 226 -2.19 -17.46 -3.81
CA ILE A 226 -1.24 -18.56 -3.93
C ILE A 226 -0.41 -18.64 -2.64
N GLY A 227 -0.16 -19.85 -2.15
CA GLY A 227 0.58 -20.06 -0.90
C GLY A 227 -0.34 -20.17 0.30
N ASN A 228 0.21 -19.96 1.51
CA ASN A 228 -0.51 -20.15 2.76
C ASN A 228 -0.39 -18.91 3.67
N PRO A 229 -1.50 -18.21 3.95
CA PRO A 229 -1.47 -17.02 4.81
C PRO A 229 -1.09 -17.33 6.26
N LYS A 230 -1.29 -18.56 6.75
CA LYS A 230 -0.95 -18.92 8.14
C LYS A 230 0.54 -18.88 8.42
N ASN A 231 1.38 -19.16 7.42
CA ASN A 231 2.85 -19.11 7.54
C ASN A 231 3.48 -17.94 6.79
N LEU A 232 2.67 -16.98 6.31
CA LEU A 232 3.09 -15.80 5.56
C LEU A 232 3.80 -16.12 4.22
N SER A 233 3.50 -17.29 3.62
CA SER A 233 3.99 -17.64 2.28
C SER A 233 3.01 -17.27 1.17
N ASN A 234 1.92 -16.60 1.51
CA ASN A 234 0.89 -16.21 0.56
C ASN A 234 1.31 -15.01 -0.30
N ILE A 235 0.85 -15.05 -1.54
CA ILE A 235 0.81 -13.91 -2.44
C ILE A 235 -0.65 -13.77 -2.85
N THR A 236 -1.28 -12.64 -2.52
CA THR A 236 -2.70 -12.40 -2.76
C THR A 236 -2.86 -11.16 -3.62
N LEU A 237 -3.59 -11.30 -4.73
CA LEU A 237 -3.91 -10.24 -5.67
C LEU A 237 -5.40 -9.96 -5.63
N CYS A 238 -5.77 -8.68 -5.50
CA CYS A 238 -7.14 -8.21 -5.62
C CYS A 238 -7.22 -7.09 -6.66
N ASP A 239 -8.15 -7.18 -7.58
CA ASP A 239 -8.52 -6.06 -8.44
C ASP A 239 -8.89 -4.85 -7.58
N TYR A 240 -8.32 -3.68 -7.89
CA TYR A 240 -8.44 -2.48 -7.05
C TYR A 240 -9.86 -1.97 -6.94
N ASP A 241 -10.58 -1.88 -8.07
CA ASP A 241 -11.94 -1.35 -8.10
C ASP A 241 -12.93 -2.34 -7.48
N LYS A 242 -12.77 -3.64 -7.75
CA LYS A 242 -13.62 -4.67 -7.11
C LYS A 242 -13.43 -4.69 -5.60
N LEU A 243 -12.19 -4.56 -5.13
CA LEU A 243 -11.89 -4.48 -3.70
C LEU A 243 -12.46 -3.21 -3.06
N GLY A 244 -12.31 -2.06 -3.72
CA GLY A 244 -12.89 -0.79 -3.29
C GLY A 244 -14.41 -0.86 -3.17
N ASN A 245 -15.09 -1.35 -4.20
CA ASN A 245 -16.55 -1.52 -4.22
C ASN A 245 -17.02 -2.49 -3.11
N PHE A 246 -16.32 -3.60 -2.91
CA PHE A 246 -16.60 -4.53 -1.81
C PHE A 246 -16.52 -3.85 -0.45
N PHE A 247 -15.52 -3.00 -0.23
CA PHE A 247 -15.40 -2.26 1.04
C PHE A 247 -16.49 -1.21 1.21
N VAL A 248 -16.88 -0.51 0.14
CA VAL A 248 -18.02 0.44 0.16
C VAL A 248 -19.31 -0.27 0.55
N GLU A 249 -19.65 -1.37 -0.13
CA GLU A 249 -20.83 -2.17 0.18
C GLU A 249 -20.78 -2.72 1.61
N SER A 250 -19.62 -3.22 2.04
CA SER A 250 -19.44 -3.74 3.39
C SER A 250 -19.66 -2.67 4.46
N PHE A 251 -19.22 -1.43 4.22
CA PHE A 251 -19.41 -0.30 5.13
C PHE A 251 -20.88 0.09 5.24
N PHE A 252 -21.61 0.18 4.14
CA PHE A 252 -23.03 0.52 4.18
C PHE A 252 -23.91 -0.58 4.79
N ASN A 253 -23.47 -1.85 4.72
CA ASN A 253 -24.14 -2.96 5.39
C ASN A 253 -23.81 -3.03 6.90
N ASP A 254 -22.65 -2.54 7.30
CA ASP A 254 -22.20 -2.52 8.70
C ASP A 254 -21.17 -1.39 8.86
N HIS A 255 -21.59 -0.24 9.39
CA HIS A 255 -20.75 0.94 9.57
C HIS A 255 -19.56 0.70 10.52
N SER A 256 -19.57 -0.38 11.29
CA SER A 256 -18.49 -0.80 12.18
C SER A 256 -17.58 -1.87 11.61
N ILE A 257 -17.78 -2.29 10.35
CA ILE A 257 -17.11 -3.44 9.74
C ILE A 257 -15.56 -3.37 9.80
N PHE A 258 -15.01 -2.16 9.85
CA PHE A 258 -13.56 -1.89 9.91
C PHE A 258 -13.07 -1.57 11.33
N LEU A 259 -13.90 -1.82 12.34
CA LEU A 259 -13.58 -1.62 13.74
C LEU A 259 -13.58 -2.94 14.51
N SER A 260 -12.78 -3.01 15.58
CA SER A 260 -12.69 -4.21 16.44
C SER A 260 -13.94 -4.48 17.24
N LYS A 261 -14.82 -3.46 17.43
CA LYS A 261 -16.08 -3.55 18.13
C LYS A 261 -17.18 -2.88 17.32
N GLU A 262 -18.40 -3.34 17.51
CA GLU A 262 -19.57 -2.68 16.94
C GLU A 262 -19.64 -1.23 17.41
N PHE A 263 -19.90 -0.35 16.46
CA PHE A 263 -20.13 1.06 16.72
C PHE A 263 -21.62 1.33 16.69
N VAL A 264 -22.19 1.57 17.86
CA VAL A 264 -23.59 2.03 18.00
C VAL A 264 -23.56 3.54 17.95
N GLN A 265 -24.23 4.13 16.95
CA GLN A 265 -24.38 5.58 16.81
C GLN A 265 -25.28 6.14 17.91
#